data_ec1fef1a834ab17054fb9db62267efe4
#
_entry.id   ec1fef1a834ab17054fb9db62267efe4
#
_cell.length_a   1.000
_cell.length_b   1.000
_cell.length_c   1.000
_cell.angle_alpha   90.00
_cell.angle_beta   90.00
_cell.angle_gamma   90.00
#
_symmetry.space_group_name_H-M   'P 1'
#
loop_
_entity.id
_entity.type
_entity.pdbx_description
1 polymer ?
#
loop_
_entity_poly.entity_id
_entity_poly.type
_entity_poly.pdbx_seq_one_letter_code
_entity_poly.pdbx_strand_id
1 'polypeptide(L)'
;MDSYDYNKYTARDVQNALEHETCSVEDFKALLSPAAEPFLERMAQRAKIETGKHFGNTVYLFTPLYIANYCENYCVYCGFNCYNDIHRKKLTFEEIEHEMKVIADSGIEEILMLTGESRAQSDVEYIGEACRLAKKYFRNIGLEIYPVNSDEYRYLHECGADYVTVFQETYDNVKYETLHLMGHKRVFPYRFEAQERALMGGMRGVGFSALLGLSDFHKDALASALHIYYLQRKYPYAEYSLSCPRLRPIINNDKINPLDVHEKQLCQILCAYRIFLPYVGITVSSREQKHFRDGIVKIAATKVSAGVSTGIGDHESKYTGKDSGESGDEQFEISDGRSVDEVYQALL
;
A
#
# COMPACT_ATOMS: atom_id res chain seq x y z
N MET A 1 -2.59 10.79 18.93
CA MET A 1 -2.76 9.33 19.05
C MET A 1 -2.89 8.87 20.51
N ASP A 2 -2.13 9.41 21.42
CA ASP A 2 -2.14 8.99 22.83
C ASP A 2 -3.49 9.20 23.54
N SER A 3 -4.31 10.11 23.05
CA SER A 3 -5.66 10.38 23.57
C SER A 3 -6.75 9.47 23.01
N TYR A 4 -6.44 8.57 22.07
CA TYR A 4 -7.42 7.62 21.53
C TYR A 4 -7.53 6.40 22.42
N ASP A 5 -8.47 6.44 23.34
CA ASP A 5 -8.91 5.28 24.12
C ASP A 5 -10.11 4.62 23.40
N TYR A 6 -9.85 3.56 22.63
CA TYR A 6 -10.90 2.84 21.89
C TYR A 6 -11.79 1.97 22.78
N ASN A 7 -11.39 1.72 24.03
CA ASN A 7 -12.20 0.94 24.97
C ASN A 7 -13.36 1.74 25.60
N LYS A 8 -13.36 3.06 25.46
CA LYS A 8 -14.44 3.91 25.95
C LYS A 8 -15.72 3.84 25.12
N TYR A 9 -15.63 3.39 23.86
CA TYR A 9 -16.79 3.36 22.96
C TYR A 9 -17.73 2.21 23.27
N THR A 10 -19.03 2.46 23.07
CA THR A 10 -20.12 1.54 23.34
C THR A 10 -20.84 1.14 22.06
N ALA A 11 -21.69 0.10 22.12
CA ALA A 11 -22.56 -0.28 21.02
C ALA A 11 -23.47 0.88 20.54
N ARG A 12 -23.87 1.78 21.44
CA ARG A 12 -24.68 2.95 21.11
C ARG A 12 -23.90 3.96 20.26
N ASP A 13 -22.62 4.18 20.59
CA ASP A 13 -21.76 5.09 19.80
C ASP A 13 -21.59 4.58 18.37
N VAL A 14 -21.41 3.27 18.20
CA VAL A 14 -21.33 2.62 16.89
C VAL A 14 -22.65 2.71 16.13
N GLN A 15 -23.79 2.50 16.78
CA GLN A 15 -25.10 2.65 16.15
C GLN A 15 -25.31 4.08 15.65
N ASN A 16 -25.03 5.07 16.48
CA ASN A 16 -25.12 6.48 16.10
C ASN A 16 -24.20 6.78 14.90
N ALA A 17 -22.94 6.32 14.94
CA ALA A 17 -21.99 6.49 13.84
C ALA A 17 -22.50 5.90 12.52
N LEU A 18 -23.20 4.78 12.57
CA LEU A 18 -23.80 4.14 11.40
C LEU A 18 -25.09 4.81 10.90
N GLU A 19 -25.75 5.62 11.71
CA GLU A 19 -26.96 6.36 11.37
C GLU A 19 -26.68 7.77 10.85
N HIS A 20 -25.54 8.36 11.19
CA HIS A 20 -25.13 9.68 10.69
C HIS A 20 -24.88 9.65 9.18
N GLU A 21 -25.44 10.60 8.45
CA GLU A 21 -25.22 10.74 7.01
C GLU A 21 -23.74 10.96 6.68
N THR A 22 -23.08 11.86 7.42
CA THR A 22 -21.66 12.14 7.31
C THR A 22 -20.93 11.60 8.53
N CYS A 23 -19.90 10.78 8.31
CA CYS A 23 -19.09 10.21 9.37
C CYS A 23 -18.09 11.27 9.89
N SER A 24 -18.22 11.64 11.16
CA SER A 24 -17.27 12.51 11.84
C SER A 24 -16.00 11.74 12.27
N VAL A 25 -14.99 12.47 12.73
CA VAL A 25 -13.78 11.84 13.32
C VAL A 25 -14.15 11.01 14.56
N GLU A 26 -15.12 11.45 15.35
CA GLU A 26 -15.54 10.70 16.55
C GLU A 26 -16.34 9.45 16.18
N ASP A 27 -17.20 9.52 15.16
CA ASP A 27 -17.86 8.35 14.60
C ASP A 27 -16.83 7.33 14.05
N PHE A 28 -15.83 7.81 13.34
CA PHE A 28 -14.77 6.96 12.80
C PHE A 28 -13.99 6.23 13.92
N LYS A 29 -13.69 6.91 15.01
CA LYS A 29 -13.07 6.29 16.19
C LYS A 29 -13.95 5.19 16.80
N ALA A 30 -15.27 5.41 16.87
CA ALA A 30 -16.21 4.40 17.33
C ALA A 30 -16.25 3.18 16.40
N LEU A 31 -16.22 3.40 15.06
CA LEU A 31 -16.21 2.33 14.06
C LEU A 31 -14.90 1.52 14.07
N LEU A 32 -13.78 2.09 14.50
CA LEU A 32 -12.51 1.38 14.66
C LEU A 32 -12.41 0.66 16.02
N SER A 33 -13.30 0.93 16.97
CA SER A 33 -13.24 0.35 18.32
C SER A 33 -13.68 -1.13 18.36
N PRO A 34 -13.31 -1.89 19.40
CA PRO A 34 -13.84 -3.24 19.60
C PRO A 34 -15.36 -3.31 19.72
N ALA A 35 -16.02 -2.23 20.15
CA ALA A 35 -17.48 -2.15 20.23
C ALA A 35 -18.17 -2.27 18.87
N ALA A 36 -17.46 -2.03 17.77
CA ALA A 36 -17.99 -2.13 16.42
C ALA A 36 -18.01 -3.57 15.86
N GLU A 37 -17.30 -4.50 16.50
CA GLU A 37 -17.18 -5.88 16.03
C GLU A 37 -18.55 -6.57 15.79
N PRO A 38 -19.57 -6.46 16.67
CA PRO A 38 -20.90 -7.02 16.42
C PRO A 38 -21.67 -6.35 15.28
N PHE A 39 -21.22 -5.19 14.81
CA PHE A 39 -21.86 -4.40 13.76
C PHE A 39 -21.19 -4.54 12.38
N LEU A 40 -20.25 -5.45 12.24
CA LEU A 40 -19.42 -5.57 11.02
C LEU A 40 -20.27 -5.75 9.76
N GLU A 41 -21.36 -6.52 9.80
CA GLU A 41 -22.27 -6.67 8.66
C GLU A 41 -22.92 -5.32 8.28
N ARG A 42 -23.39 -4.55 9.24
CA ARG A 42 -23.98 -3.22 8.98
C ARG A 42 -22.92 -2.24 8.44
N MET A 43 -21.70 -2.33 8.95
CA MET A 43 -20.57 -1.55 8.42
C MET A 43 -20.27 -1.93 6.97
N ALA A 44 -20.26 -3.22 6.65
CA ALA A 44 -20.02 -3.72 5.30
C ALA A 44 -21.11 -3.26 4.32
N GLN A 45 -22.38 -3.34 4.71
CA GLN A 45 -23.51 -2.85 3.92
C GLN A 45 -23.39 -1.35 3.64
N ARG A 46 -23.10 -0.54 4.65
CA ARG A 46 -22.88 0.90 4.48
C ARG A 46 -21.66 1.21 3.62
N ALA A 47 -20.55 0.54 3.86
CA ALA A 47 -19.34 0.69 3.04
C ALA A 47 -19.61 0.37 1.56
N LYS A 48 -20.37 -0.70 1.29
CA LYS A 48 -20.77 -1.06 -0.08
C LYS A 48 -21.61 0.05 -0.75
N ILE A 49 -22.54 0.66 0.00
CA ILE A 49 -23.34 1.79 -0.50
C ILE A 49 -22.43 2.98 -0.84
N GLU A 50 -21.50 3.34 0.05
CA GLU A 50 -20.56 4.44 -0.21
C GLU A 50 -19.60 4.13 -1.39
N THR A 51 -19.13 2.89 -1.50
CA THR A 51 -18.35 2.45 -2.67
C THR A 51 -19.15 2.62 -3.96
N GLY A 52 -20.40 2.17 -3.97
CA GLY A 52 -21.28 2.30 -5.15
C GLY A 52 -21.54 3.75 -5.55
N LYS A 53 -21.69 4.67 -4.59
CA LYS A 53 -21.90 6.11 -4.86
C LYS A 53 -20.67 6.78 -5.49
N HIS A 54 -19.46 6.42 -5.06
CA HIS A 54 -18.23 7.12 -5.43
C HIS A 54 -17.43 6.44 -6.55
N PHE A 55 -17.53 5.12 -6.67
CA PHE A 55 -16.74 4.31 -7.61
C PHE A 55 -17.59 3.44 -8.53
N GLY A 56 -18.90 3.30 -8.27
CA GLY A 56 -19.75 2.35 -9.00
C GLY A 56 -19.25 0.92 -8.81
N ASN A 57 -19.10 0.21 -9.92
CA ASN A 57 -18.57 -1.16 -9.98
C ASN A 57 -17.11 -1.20 -10.47
N THR A 58 -16.42 -0.06 -10.49
CA THR A 58 -15.05 0.00 -11.02
C THR A 58 -14.05 -0.51 -10.01
N VAL A 59 -13.21 -1.45 -10.44
CA VAL A 59 -12.03 -1.93 -9.70
C VAL A 59 -10.81 -1.78 -10.59
N TYR A 60 -9.77 -1.12 -10.09
CA TYR A 60 -8.51 -0.94 -10.79
C TYR A 60 -7.57 -2.12 -10.53
N LEU A 61 -6.90 -2.57 -11.59
CA LEU A 61 -5.85 -3.59 -11.51
C LEU A 61 -4.49 -2.94 -11.69
N PHE A 62 -3.52 -3.35 -10.88
CA PHE A 62 -2.12 -2.94 -11.03
C PHE A 62 -1.19 -4.13 -10.76
N THR A 63 0.04 -4.00 -11.24
CA THR A 63 1.11 -4.95 -10.94
C THR A 63 2.32 -4.20 -10.36
N PRO A 64 2.92 -4.67 -9.25
CA PRO A 64 4.20 -4.14 -8.78
C PRO A 64 5.34 -4.65 -9.67
N LEU A 65 6.31 -3.79 -9.97
CA LEU A 65 7.59 -4.15 -10.59
C LEU A 65 8.74 -3.67 -9.70
N TYR A 66 9.45 -4.63 -9.13
CA TYR A 66 10.66 -4.36 -8.35
C TYR A 66 11.87 -4.22 -9.28
N ILE A 67 12.42 -3.01 -9.38
CA ILE A 67 13.55 -2.73 -10.29
C ILE A 67 14.91 -2.80 -9.59
N ALA A 68 14.94 -2.76 -8.24
CA ALA A 68 16.14 -2.95 -7.44
C ALA A 68 15.79 -3.32 -5.99
N ASN A 69 16.59 -4.18 -5.34
CA ASN A 69 16.39 -4.55 -3.94
C ASN A 69 17.56 -4.14 -3.00
N TYR A 70 18.51 -3.36 -3.48
CA TYR A 70 19.52 -2.77 -2.62
C TYR A 70 18.89 -1.81 -1.63
N CYS A 71 19.21 -1.94 -0.34
CA CYS A 71 18.66 -1.11 0.72
C CYS A 71 19.75 -0.78 1.75
N GLU A 72 19.76 0.46 2.24
CA GLU A 72 20.69 0.94 3.26
C GLU A 72 20.06 0.92 4.67
N ASN A 73 18.78 0.59 4.76
CA ASN A 73 18.05 0.58 6.02
C ASN A 73 18.07 -0.78 6.70
N TYR A 74 18.05 -0.74 8.03
CA TYR A 74 17.78 -1.91 8.85
C TYR A 74 16.39 -1.82 9.48
N CYS A 75 15.38 -2.31 8.75
CA CYS A 75 14.02 -2.49 9.22
C CYS A 75 13.83 -3.95 9.62
N VAL A 76 13.49 -4.22 10.87
CA VAL A 76 13.45 -5.59 11.43
C VAL A 76 12.38 -6.51 10.78
N TYR A 77 11.44 -5.94 10.03
CA TYR A 77 10.31 -6.62 9.40
C TYR A 77 10.40 -6.71 7.87
N CYS A 78 11.46 -6.23 7.25
CA CYS A 78 11.58 -6.12 5.79
C CYS A 78 12.62 -7.09 5.24
N GLY A 79 12.24 -7.88 4.23
CA GLY A 79 13.14 -8.80 3.55
C GLY A 79 14.34 -8.11 2.89
N PHE A 80 14.18 -6.85 2.48
CA PHE A 80 15.26 -6.06 1.85
C PHE A 80 16.20 -5.38 2.85
N ASN A 81 16.04 -5.56 4.16
CA ASN A 81 16.94 -4.91 5.11
C ASN A 81 18.42 -5.24 4.82
N CYS A 82 19.32 -4.29 5.11
CA CYS A 82 20.71 -4.35 4.69
C CYS A 82 21.53 -5.50 5.31
N TYR A 83 21.04 -6.12 6.38
CA TYR A 83 21.68 -7.27 7.03
C TYR A 83 21.09 -8.61 6.63
N ASN A 84 20.00 -8.61 5.84
CA ASN A 84 19.45 -9.86 5.35
C ASN A 84 20.29 -10.40 4.20
N ASP A 85 20.66 -11.68 4.30
CA ASP A 85 21.45 -12.37 3.27
C ASP A 85 20.53 -12.86 2.16
N ILE A 86 20.28 -11.98 1.19
CA ILE A 86 19.49 -12.23 -0.01
C ILE A 86 20.28 -11.87 -1.26
N HIS A 87 19.90 -12.44 -2.38
CA HIS A 87 20.46 -12.03 -3.66
C HIS A 87 20.09 -10.57 -3.97
N ARG A 88 21.11 -9.71 -4.17
CA ARG A 88 20.92 -8.29 -4.48
C ARG A 88 21.03 -8.07 -5.97
N LYS A 89 20.00 -7.44 -6.55
CA LYS A 89 19.93 -7.16 -7.97
C LYS A 89 19.41 -5.74 -8.22
N LYS A 90 19.88 -5.14 -9.30
CA LYS A 90 19.36 -3.92 -9.91
C LYS A 90 19.22 -4.20 -11.39
N LEU A 91 18.04 -3.98 -11.95
CA LEU A 91 17.77 -4.22 -13.37
C LEU A 91 18.46 -3.16 -14.24
N THR A 92 18.95 -3.57 -15.39
CA THR A 92 19.32 -2.66 -16.48
C THR A 92 18.05 -2.07 -17.11
N PHE A 93 18.19 -1.02 -17.90
CA PHE A 93 17.03 -0.43 -18.60
C PHE A 93 16.42 -1.38 -19.62
N GLU A 94 17.23 -2.24 -20.25
CA GLU A 94 16.77 -3.28 -21.14
C GLU A 94 15.94 -4.35 -20.41
N GLU A 95 16.38 -4.78 -19.22
CA GLU A 95 15.62 -5.72 -18.39
C GLU A 95 14.32 -5.07 -17.89
N ILE A 96 14.35 -3.79 -17.46
CA ILE A 96 13.15 -3.05 -17.04
C ILE A 96 12.15 -2.97 -18.20
N GLU A 97 12.58 -2.60 -19.40
CA GLU A 97 11.69 -2.48 -20.56
C GLU A 97 11.12 -3.84 -20.97
N HIS A 98 11.90 -4.90 -20.87
CA HIS A 98 11.43 -6.26 -21.11
C HIS A 98 10.34 -6.68 -20.13
N GLU A 99 10.57 -6.51 -18.82
CA GLU A 99 9.57 -6.79 -17.77
C GLU A 99 8.28 -5.97 -17.96
N MET A 100 8.41 -4.67 -18.25
CA MET A 100 7.27 -3.79 -18.53
C MET A 100 6.42 -4.28 -19.70
N LYS A 101 7.07 -4.77 -20.77
CA LYS A 101 6.38 -5.33 -21.92
C LYS A 101 5.63 -6.61 -21.56
N VAL A 102 6.26 -7.51 -20.82
CA VAL A 102 5.63 -8.75 -20.33
C VAL A 102 4.39 -8.44 -19.48
N ILE A 103 4.49 -7.47 -18.59
CA ILE A 103 3.37 -7.03 -17.76
C ILE A 103 2.26 -6.39 -18.61
N ALA A 104 2.60 -5.49 -19.53
CA ALA A 104 1.63 -4.82 -20.39
C ALA A 104 0.90 -5.79 -21.32
N ASP A 105 1.60 -6.82 -21.85
CA ASP A 105 1.01 -7.87 -22.70
C ASP A 105 -0.06 -8.69 -21.94
N SER A 106 -0.05 -8.70 -20.60
CA SER A 106 -1.12 -9.30 -19.78
C SER A 106 -2.39 -8.44 -19.67
N GLY A 107 -2.42 -7.24 -20.26
CA GLY A 107 -3.54 -6.31 -20.20
C GLY A 107 -3.56 -5.35 -18.99
N ILE A 108 -2.53 -5.34 -18.17
CA ILE A 108 -2.38 -4.39 -17.07
C ILE A 108 -2.07 -2.98 -17.63
N GLU A 109 -2.81 -1.98 -17.21
CA GLU A 109 -2.65 -0.57 -17.61
C GLU A 109 -1.98 0.30 -16.55
N GLU A 110 -1.80 -0.22 -15.34
CA GLU A 110 -1.18 0.48 -14.22
C GLU A 110 -0.01 -0.31 -13.63
N ILE A 111 1.13 0.33 -13.52
CA ILE A 111 2.32 -0.24 -12.88
C ILE A 111 2.68 0.52 -11.62
N LEU A 112 3.10 -0.21 -10.58
CA LEU A 112 3.72 0.34 -9.38
C LEU A 112 5.19 -0.08 -9.36
N MET A 113 6.10 0.86 -9.61
CA MET A 113 7.53 0.57 -9.57
C MET A 113 8.09 0.73 -8.17
N LEU A 114 8.86 -0.26 -7.72
CA LEU A 114 9.43 -0.31 -6.38
C LEU A 114 10.95 -0.46 -6.42
N THR A 115 11.60 0.16 -5.42
CA THR A 115 13.01 -0.06 -5.13
C THR A 115 13.22 -0.33 -3.65
N GLY A 116 14.31 -1.01 -3.32
CA GLY A 116 14.91 -0.84 -2.00
C GLY A 116 15.36 0.62 -1.82
N GLU A 117 15.55 1.04 -0.58
CA GLU A 117 15.93 2.41 -0.26
C GLU A 117 17.47 2.56 -0.25
N SER A 118 18.07 2.70 -1.45
CA SER A 118 19.50 3.00 -1.65
C SER A 118 19.67 4.06 -2.72
N ARG A 119 20.01 5.28 -2.32
CA ARG A 119 20.31 6.36 -3.27
C ARG A 119 21.57 6.09 -4.10
N ALA A 120 22.50 5.29 -3.59
CA ALA A 120 23.72 4.94 -4.29
C ALA A 120 23.49 3.94 -5.44
N GLN A 121 22.49 3.07 -5.31
CA GLN A 121 22.18 2.04 -6.30
C GLN A 121 20.99 2.41 -7.21
N SER A 122 19.94 2.99 -6.66
CA SER A 122 18.77 3.43 -7.40
C SER A 122 18.50 4.91 -7.10
N ASP A 123 19.31 5.77 -7.71
CA ASP A 123 19.16 7.23 -7.62
C ASP A 123 17.90 7.73 -8.33
N VAL A 124 17.61 9.00 -8.16
CA VAL A 124 16.39 9.63 -8.72
C VAL A 124 16.43 9.64 -10.25
N GLU A 125 17.61 9.75 -10.86
CA GLU A 125 17.81 9.70 -12.29
C GLU A 125 17.50 8.31 -12.88
N TYR A 126 17.96 7.24 -12.23
CA TYR A 126 17.62 5.87 -12.60
C TYR A 126 16.11 5.61 -12.52
N ILE A 127 15.47 6.05 -11.43
CA ILE A 127 14.01 5.92 -11.26
C ILE A 127 13.27 6.75 -12.31
N GLY A 128 13.73 7.96 -12.60
CA GLY A 128 13.17 8.83 -13.63
C GLY A 128 13.24 8.22 -15.03
N GLU A 129 14.34 7.57 -15.38
CA GLU A 129 14.46 6.87 -16.67
C GLU A 129 13.53 5.66 -16.76
N ALA A 130 13.37 4.91 -15.66
CA ALA A 130 12.37 3.84 -15.58
C ALA A 130 10.94 4.39 -15.77
N CYS A 131 10.61 5.59 -15.25
CA CYS A 131 9.32 6.25 -15.49
C CYS A 131 9.12 6.58 -16.97
N ARG A 132 10.16 7.08 -17.68
CA ARG A 132 10.09 7.36 -19.12
C ARG A 132 9.84 6.10 -19.94
N LEU A 133 10.45 4.99 -19.56
CA LEU A 133 10.18 3.68 -20.19
C LEU A 133 8.74 3.25 -19.94
N ALA A 134 8.25 3.36 -18.68
CA ALA A 134 6.90 2.95 -18.30
C ALA A 134 5.81 3.70 -19.09
N LYS A 135 6.03 4.98 -19.45
CA LYS A 135 5.09 5.77 -20.27
C LYS A 135 4.78 5.17 -21.65
N LYS A 136 5.65 4.30 -22.16
CA LYS A 136 5.42 3.63 -23.45
C LYS A 136 4.35 2.53 -23.34
N TYR A 137 4.13 1.99 -22.14
CA TYR A 137 3.35 0.77 -21.92
C TYR A 137 2.14 0.97 -21.01
N PHE A 138 2.19 1.91 -20.07
CA PHE A 138 1.19 2.07 -19.02
C PHE A 138 0.55 3.45 -19.03
N ARG A 139 -0.73 3.48 -18.67
CA ARG A 139 -1.51 4.73 -18.55
C ARG A 139 -1.35 5.40 -17.20
N ASN A 140 -1.03 4.61 -16.16
CA ASN A 140 -0.89 5.09 -14.79
C ASN A 140 0.38 4.52 -14.17
N ILE A 141 1.25 5.40 -13.68
CA ILE A 141 2.59 5.05 -13.21
C ILE A 141 2.72 5.49 -11.75
N GLY A 142 2.77 4.51 -10.86
CA GLY A 142 3.00 4.70 -9.44
C GLY A 142 4.44 4.42 -9.03
N LEU A 143 4.86 5.06 -7.96
CA LEU A 143 6.16 4.83 -7.33
C LEU A 143 5.98 4.44 -5.85
N GLU A 144 6.70 3.42 -5.42
CA GLU A 144 6.90 3.09 -4.01
C GLU A 144 8.41 3.02 -3.75
N ILE A 145 8.97 4.17 -3.47
CA ILE A 145 10.41 4.41 -3.31
C ILE A 145 10.71 5.11 -1.98
N TYR A 146 11.98 5.28 -1.67
CA TYR A 146 12.37 6.10 -0.52
C TYR A 146 11.84 7.55 -0.68
N PRO A 147 11.49 8.24 0.43
CA PRO A 147 11.08 9.63 0.37
C PRO A 147 12.17 10.52 -0.22
N VAL A 148 11.76 11.44 -1.10
CA VAL A 148 12.65 12.42 -1.73
C VAL A 148 12.16 13.85 -1.47
N ASN A 149 12.91 14.86 -1.91
CA ASN A 149 12.53 16.27 -1.80
C ASN A 149 11.49 16.66 -2.86
N SER A 150 10.86 17.82 -2.69
CA SER A 150 9.79 18.25 -3.61
C SER A 150 10.28 18.51 -5.04
N ASP A 151 11.51 18.97 -5.20
CA ASP A 151 12.15 19.16 -6.52
C ASP A 151 12.47 17.82 -7.20
N GLU A 152 12.89 16.81 -6.43
CA GLU A 152 13.11 15.45 -6.93
C GLU A 152 11.76 14.79 -7.30
N TYR A 153 10.71 14.98 -6.51
CA TYR A 153 9.36 14.52 -6.87
C TYR A 153 8.85 15.21 -8.14
N ARG A 154 9.16 16.50 -8.33
CA ARG A 154 8.82 17.22 -9.58
C ARG A 154 9.53 16.61 -10.78
N TYR A 155 10.82 16.33 -10.66
CA TYR A 155 11.57 15.65 -11.70
C TYR A 155 10.97 14.28 -12.06
N LEU A 156 10.62 13.47 -11.06
CA LEU A 156 9.99 12.16 -11.28
C LEU A 156 8.61 12.30 -11.94
N HIS A 157 7.84 13.31 -11.56
CA HIS A 157 6.57 13.62 -12.21
C HIS A 157 6.76 14.02 -13.68
N GLU A 158 7.71 14.88 -13.97
CA GLU A 158 8.08 15.28 -15.34
C GLU A 158 8.56 14.08 -16.18
N CYS A 159 9.22 13.10 -15.54
CA CYS A 159 9.58 11.84 -16.18
C CYS A 159 8.38 10.92 -16.45
N GLY A 160 7.25 11.15 -15.80
CA GLY A 160 5.99 10.45 -16.07
C GLY A 160 5.34 9.75 -14.89
N ALA A 161 5.88 9.88 -13.68
CA ALA A 161 5.20 9.36 -12.50
C ALA A 161 3.91 10.14 -12.21
N ASP A 162 2.81 9.42 -11.98
CA ASP A 162 1.50 9.99 -11.69
C ASP A 162 1.26 10.12 -10.20
N TYR A 163 1.66 9.13 -9.42
CA TYR A 163 1.45 9.10 -7.98
C TYR A 163 2.60 8.42 -7.23
N VAL A 164 2.66 8.73 -5.95
CA VAL A 164 3.62 8.13 -5.03
C VAL A 164 2.89 7.50 -3.86
N THR A 165 3.28 6.29 -3.50
CA THR A 165 2.84 5.68 -2.24
C THR A 165 4.01 5.56 -1.28
N VAL A 166 3.81 6.01 -0.02
CA VAL A 166 4.82 5.92 1.03
C VAL A 166 4.18 5.38 2.29
N PHE A 167 4.60 4.20 2.69
CA PHE A 167 4.10 3.60 3.93
C PHE A 167 4.82 4.23 5.12
N GLN A 168 4.05 4.80 6.04
CA GLN A 168 4.57 5.31 7.31
C GLN A 168 5.01 4.16 8.21
N GLU A 169 4.53 2.96 7.95
CA GLU A 169 4.73 1.70 8.67
C GLU A 169 3.99 1.69 10.01
N THR A 170 4.32 2.56 10.93
CA THR A 170 3.54 2.87 12.13
C THR A 170 3.60 4.36 12.44
N TYR A 171 2.53 4.90 13.01
CA TYR A 171 2.44 6.28 13.48
C TYR A 171 2.85 6.45 14.95
N ASP A 172 3.19 5.35 15.62
CA ASP A 172 3.82 5.36 16.94
C ASP A 172 5.31 5.64 16.78
N ASN A 173 5.75 6.87 17.05
CA ASN A 173 7.15 7.29 16.86
C ASN A 173 8.12 6.55 17.78
N VAL A 174 7.71 6.18 18.99
CA VAL A 174 8.54 5.39 19.92
C VAL A 174 8.75 3.99 19.38
N LYS A 175 7.67 3.34 18.93
CA LYS A 175 7.75 2.03 18.31
C LYS A 175 8.54 2.09 17.00
N TYR A 176 8.36 3.15 16.21
CA TYR A 176 9.05 3.37 14.94
C TYR A 176 10.58 3.30 15.08
N GLU A 177 11.13 3.94 16.12
CA GLU A 177 12.57 3.91 16.39
C GLU A 177 13.10 2.50 16.70
N THR A 178 12.29 1.64 17.32
CA THR A 178 12.66 0.26 17.64
C THR A 178 12.60 -0.68 16.43
N LEU A 179 11.90 -0.27 15.37
CA LEU A 179 11.71 -1.04 14.14
C LEU A 179 12.69 -0.63 13.04
N HIS A 180 13.17 0.61 13.04
CA HIS A 180 14.07 1.19 12.04
C HIS A 180 15.42 1.52 12.70
N LEU A 181 16.27 0.52 12.77
CA LEU A 181 17.50 0.59 13.60
C LEU A 181 18.64 1.35 12.92
N MET A 182 18.64 1.43 11.57
CA MET A 182 19.69 2.10 10.80
C MET A 182 19.14 2.61 9.45
N GLY A 183 19.84 3.59 8.87
CA GLY A 183 19.55 4.15 7.55
C GLY A 183 18.60 5.35 7.59
N HIS A 184 18.31 5.91 6.41
CA HIS A 184 17.53 7.14 6.27
C HIS A 184 16.05 6.97 6.66
N LYS A 185 15.49 5.77 6.52
CA LYS A 185 14.10 5.46 6.93
C LYS A 185 13.85 5.73 8.41
N ARG A 186 14.91 5.73 9.24
CA ARG A 186 14.82 6.04 10.67
C ARG A 186 14.31 7.46 10.97
N VAL A 187 14.39 8.39 10.02
CA VAL A 187 13.97 9.79 10.22
C VAL A 187 12.45 9.90 10.06
N PHE A 188 11.73 9.66 11.16
CA PHE A 188 10.26 9.66 11.20
C PHE A 188 9.61 10.91 10.59
N PRO A 189 9.97 12.17 10.95
CA PRO A 189 9.31 13.35 10.40
C PRO A 189 9.49 13.47 8.89
N TYR A 190 10.68 13.17 8.37
CA TYR A 190 10.96 13.24 6.95
C TYR A 190 10.09 12.26 6.14
N ARG A 191 9.87 11.05 6.67
CA ARG A 191 8.98 10.07 6.06
C ARG A 191 7.51 10.47 6.18
N PHE A 192 7.10 10.97 7.34
CA PHE A 192 5.73 11.43 7.60
C PHE A 192 5.28 12.52 6.61
N GLU A 193 6.17 13.43 6.25
CA GLU A 193 5.87 14.54 5.34
C GLU A 193 6.06 14.19 3.85
N ALA A 194 6.35 12.93 3.50
CA ALA A 194 6.69 12.54 2.14
C ALA A 194 5.57 12.79 1.14
N GLN A 195 4.31 12.47 1.50
CA GLN A 195 3.16 12.68 0.61
C GLN A 195 2.91 14.16 0.33
N GLU A 196 3.07 15.00 1.34
CA GLU A 196 2.94 16.45 1.14
C GLU A 196 4.03 16.98 0.19
N ARG A 197 5.29 16.54 0.35
CA ARG A 197 6.37 16.93 -0.57
C ARG A 197 6.10 16.43 -2.00
N ALA A 198 5.50 15.23 -2.14
CA ALA A 198 5.11 14.71 -3.47
C ALA A 198 4.05 15.59 -4.14
N LEU A 199 3.03 16.02 -3.40
CA LEU A 199 2.02 16.97 -3.91
C LEU A 199 2.62 18.33 -4.26
N MET A 200 3.55 18.84 -3.44
CA MET A 200 4.31 20.07 -3.76
C MET A 200 5.17 19.90 -5.02
N GLY A 201 5.64 18.69 -5.31
CA GLY A 201 6.34 18.32 -6.53
C GLY A 201 5.43 18.17 -7.75
N GLY A 202 4.10 18.24 -7.59
CA GLY A 202 3.14 18.16 -8.69
C GLY A 202 2.56 16.77 -8.95
N MET A 203 2.86 15.77 -8.09
CA MET A 203 2.23 14.45 -8.22
C MET A 203 0.70 14.58 -8.17
N ARG A 204 0.01 13.87 -9.05
CA ARG A 204 -1.46 13.84 -9.14
C ARG A 204 -2.08 13.16 -7.93
N GLY A 205 -1.44 12.14 -7.41
CA GLY A 205 -1.96 11.36 -6.29
C GLY A 205 -0.90 10.94 -5.28
N VAL A 206 -1.38 10.60 -4.08
CA VAL A 206 -0.56 10.07 -3.00
C VAL A 206 -1.25 8.93 -2.27
N GLY A 207 -0.47 7.89 -1.96
CA GLY A 207 -0.90 6.72 -1.22
C GLY A 207 -0.35 6.70 0.20
N PHE A 208 -1.18 6.22 1.12
CA PHE A 208 -0.89 6.12 2.55
C PHE A 208 -1.02 4.69 3.02
N SER A 209 -0.25 4.33 4.04
CA SER A 209 -0.42 3.06 4.73
C SER A 209 0.33 3.04 6.06
N ALA A 210 -0.22 2.28 7.00
CA ALA A 210 0.55 1.64 8.06
C ALA A 210 0.65 0.13 7.76
N LEU A 211 1.75 -0.51 8.16
CA LEU A 211 1.88 -1.96 8.13
C LEU A 211 1.28 -2.53 9.42
N LEU A 212 0.05 -3.01 9.31
CA LEU A 212 -0.75 -3.44 10.46
C LEU A 212 -0.11 -4.67 11.14
N GLY A 213 0.09 -4.57 12.45
CA GLY A 213 0.77 -5.56 13.28
C GLY A 213 2.17 -5.16 13.77
N LEU A 214 2.70 -4.01 13.33
CA LEU A 214 3.94 -3.45 13.87
C LEU A 214 3.73 -2.75 15.21
N SER A 215 2.59 -2.10 15.41
CA SER A 215 2.16 -1.45 16.64
C SER A 215 0.65 -1.66 16.84
N ASP A 216 0.02 -0.89 17.72
CA ASP A 216 -1.43 -0.91 17.94
C ASP A 216 -2.18 -0.55 16.64
N PHE A 217 -2.79 -1.55 16.01
CA PHE A 217 -3.43 -1.40 14.71
C PHE A 217 -4.64 -0.45 14.73
N HIS A 218 -5.35 -0.29 15.86
CA HIS A 218 -6.46 0.66 15.98
C HIS A 218 -5.94 2.10 15.86
N LYS A 219 -4.81 2.38 16.52
CA LYS A 219 -4.16 3.70 16.50
C LYS A 219 -3.53 3.98 15.14
N ASP A 220 -2.86 2.99 14.54
CA ASP A 220 -2.27 3.12 13.21
C ASP A 220 -3.34 3.31 12.12
N ALA A 221 -4.45 2.58 12.19
CA ALA A 221 -5.57 2.76 11.29
C ALA A 221 -6.20 4.16 11.42
N LEU A 222 -6.43 4.62 12.67
CA LEU A 222 -6.92 5.98 12.91
C LEU A 222 -5.98 7.03 12.32
N ALA A 223 -4.68 6.92 12.59
CA ALA A 223 -3.70 7.91 12.18
C ALA A 223 -3.52 7.97 10.66
N SER A 224 -3.53 6.82 9.97
CA SER A 224 -3.46 6.74 8.51
C SER A 224 -4.59 7.52 7.84
N ALA A 225 -5.83 7.32 8.31
CA ALA A 225 -6.98 8.03 7.77
C ALA A 225 -6.99 9.52 8.15
N LEU A 226 -6.57 9.88 9.37
CA LEU A 226 -6.47 11.27 9.78
C LEU A 226 -5.38 12.03 9.00
N HIS A 227 -4.30 11.37 8.62
CA HIS A 227 -3.26 11.97 7.78
C HIS A 227 -3.86 12.41 6.44
N ILE A 228 -4.62 11.54 5.77
CA ILE A 228 -5.37 11.90 4.56
C ILE A 228 -6.39 13.01 4.86
N TYR A 229 -7.20 12.84 5.91
CA TYR A 229 -8.26 13.77 6.27
C TYR A 229 -7.78 15.21 6.44
N TYR A 230 -6.58 15.42 6.97
CA TYR A 230 -5.98 16.75 7.08
C TYR A 230 -5.30 17.20 5.80
N LEU A 231 -4.59 16.33 5.10
CA LEU A 231 -3.85 16.70 3.90
C LEU A 231 -4.78 17.05 2.73
N GLN A 232 -5.91 16.36 2.56
CA GLN A 232 -6.89 16.67 1.52
C GLN A 232 -7.54 18.06 1.66
N ARG A 233 -7.59 18.61 2.88
CA ARG A 233 -8.08 19.97 3.08
C ARG A 233 -7.09 21.01 2.57
N LYS A 234 -5.82 20.68 2.58
CA LYS A 234 -4.74 21.53 2.06
C LYS A 234 -4.58 21.38 0.55
N TYR A 235 -4.78 20.15 0.04
CA TYR A 235 -4.64 19.81 -1.38
C TYR A 235 -5.91 19.10 -1.90
N PRO A 236 -7.03 19.81 -2.04
CA PRO A 236 -8.33 19.20 -2.38
C PRO A 236 -8.42 18.66 -3.82
N TYR A 237 -7.48 19.03 -4.69
CA TYR A 237 -7.41 18.59 -6.08
C TYR A 237 -6.66 17.25 -6.26
N ALA A 238 -5.97 16.77 -5.22
CA ALA A 238 -5.16 15.57 -5.32
C ALA A 238 -5.99 14.29 -5.15
N GLU A 239 -5.51 13.21 -5.73
CA GLU A 239 -6.05 11.87 -5.50
C GLU A 239 -5.40 11.25 -4.26
N TYR A 240 -6.23 10.61 -3.45
CA TYR A 240 -5.79 9.95 -2.21
C TYR A 240 -6.13 8.47 -2.24
N SER A 241 -5.21 7.65 -1.78
CA SER A 241 -5.43 6.21 -1.62
C SER A 241 -4.90 5.70 -0.28
N LEU A 242 -5.55 4.67 0.23
CA LEU A 242 -5.17 3.93 1.42
C LEU A 242 -4.89 2.48 1.07
N SER A 243 -3.74 1.99 1.50
CA SER A 243 -3.43 0.56 1.53
C SER A 243 -3.48 0.05 2.98
N CYS A 244 -3.86 -1.21 3.16
CA CYS A 244 -3.98 -1.84 4.48
C CYS A 244 -3.22 -3.16 4.52
N PRO A 245 -1.88 -3.16 4.31
CA PRO A 245 -1.10 -4.37 4.38
C PRO A 245 -1.03 -4.86 5.83
N ARG A 246 -1.19 -6.16 6.02
CA ARG A 246 -0.85 -6.82 7.28
C ARG A 246 0.59 -7.32 7.22
N LEU A 247 1.22 -7.40 8.38
CA LEU A 247 2.54 -7.98 8.53
C LEU A 247 2.56 -9.42 8.00
N ARG A 248 3.59 -9.76 7.22
CA ARG A 248 3.76 -11.09 6.61
C ARG A 248 5.14 -11.63 6.92
N PRO A 249 5.33 -12.96 6.94
CA PRO A 249 6.65 -13.56 7.05
C PRO A 249 7.61 -13.03 5.98
N ILE A 250 8.86 -12.93 6.36
CA ILE A 250 9.97 -12.57 5.47
C ILE A 250 11.04 -13.68 5.53
N ILE A 251 11.82 -13.77 4.49
CA ILE A 251 12.94 -14.72 4.42
C ILE A 251 13.93 -14.43 5.56
N ASN A 252 14.46 -15.49 6.17
CA ASN A 252 15.46 -15.44 7.24
C ASN A 252 15.00 -14.76 8.55
N ASN A 253 13.70 -14.59 8.77
CA ASN A 253 13.19 -14.04 10.02
C ASN A 253 11.82 -14.65 10.40
N ASP A 254 11.86 -15.59 11.35
CA ASP A 254 10.69 -16.28 11.91
C ASP A 254 10.12 -15.61 13.19
N LYS A 255 10.75 -14.52 13.65
CA LYS A 255 10.38 -13.85 14.91
C LYS A 255 9.21 -12.90 14.78
N ILE A 256 8.81 -12.56 13.55
CA ILE A 256 7.68 -11.67 13.29
C ILE A 256 6.39 -12.50 13.29
N ASN A 257 5.49 -12.21 14.23
CA ASN A 257 4.18 -12.86 14.29
C ASN A 257 3.17 -12.12 13.38
N PRO A 258 2.77 -12.69 12.22
CA PRO A 258 1.83 -12.03 11.32
C PRO A 258 0.36 -12.12 11.77
N LEU A 259 0.07 -12.75 12.93
CA LEU A 259 -1.29 -13.10 13.36
C LEU A 259 -1.94 -12.05 14.28
N ASP A 260 -1.26 -10.93 14.58
CA ASP A 260 -1.81 -9.91 15.48
C ASP A 260 -3.02 -9.17 14.90
N VAL A 261 -3.19 -9.19 13.56
CA VAL A 261 -4.34 -8.61 12.87
C VAL A 261 -4.98 -9.67 11.99
N HIS A 262 -6.17 -10.12 12.35
CA HIS A 262 -6.93 -11.13 11.59
C HIS A 262 -7.77 -10.48 10.48
N GLU A 263 -8.32 -11.30 9.57
CA GLU A 263 -9.17 -10.83 8.46
C GLU A 263 -10.40 -10.05 8.95
N LYS A 264 -10.93 -10.42 10.11
CA LYS A 264 -12.07 -9.74 10.72
C LYS A 264 -11.75 -8.28 11.06
N GLN A 265 -10.60 -8.03 11.72
CA GLN A 265 -10.14 -6.68 12.03
C GLN A 265 -9.81 -5.90 10.75
N LEU A 266 -9.17 -6.55 9.78
CA LEU A 266 -8.88 -5.92 8.49
C LEU A 266 -10.18 -5.51 7.76
N CYS A 267 -11.19 -6.38 7.72
CA CYS A 267 -12.49 -6.06 7.16
C CYS A 267 -13.15 -4.86 7.86
N GLN A 268 -13.10 -4.82 9.21
CA GLN A 268 -13.60 -3.69 10.00
C GLN A 268 -12.91 -2.38 9.63
N ILE A 269 -11.58 -2.39 9.55
CA ILE A 269 -10.77 -1.21 9.20
C ILE A 269 -11.13 -0.72 7.79
N LEU A 270 -11.20 -1.60 6.80
CA LEU A 270 -11.51 -1.26 5.42
C LEU A 270 -12.93 -0.67 5.28
N CYS A 271 -13.91 -1.24 5.99
CA CYS A 271 -15.28 -0.70 6.04
C CYS A 271 -15.31 0.68 6.73
N ALA A 272 -14.60 0.84 7.85
CA ALA A 272 -14.51 2.11 8.56
C ALA A 272 -13.86 3.20 7.70
N TYR A 273 -12.80 2.87 6.97
CA TYR A 273 -12.14 3.79 6.01
C TYR A 273 -13.10 4.24 4.92
N ARG A 274 -13.84 3.32 4.31
CA ARG A 274 -14.83 3.64 3.26
C ARG A 274 -15.93 4.55 3.78
N ILE A 275 -16.40 4.33 5.01
CA ILE A 275 -17.47 5.14 5.62
C ILE A 275 -16.95 6.55 5.97
N PHE A 276 -15.73 6.65 6.48
CA PHE A 276 -15.14 7.93 6.91
C PHE A 276 -14.58 8.76 5.74
N LEU A 277 -13.97 8.11 4.76
CA LEU A 277 -13.33 8.73 3.58
C LEU A 277 -13.93 8.11 2.30
N PRO A 278 -15.20 8.43 1.98
CA PRO A 278 -15.95 7.66 0.98
C PRO A 278 -15.40 7.76 -0.45
N TYR A 279 -14.61 8.78 -0.77
CA TYR A 279 -14.01 9.02 -2.09
C TYR A 279 -12.51 8.66 -2.17
N VAL A 280 -11.92 8.15 -1.11
CA VAL A 280 -10.51 7.70 -1.12
C VAL A 280 -10.41 6.32 -1.75
N GLY A 281 -9.42 6.11 -2.64
CA GLY A 281 -9.11 4.80 -3.19
C GLY A 281 -8.66 3.84 -2.07
N ILE A 282 -9.15 2.60 -2.08
CA ILE A 282 -8.73 1.57 -1.11
C ILE A 282 -8.07 0.43 -1.88
N THR A 283 -6.80 0.17 -1.57
CA THR A 283 -5.98 -0.86 -2.21
C THR A 283 -5.83 -2.07 -1.32
N VAL A 284 -6.09 -3.27 -1.87
CA VAL A 284 -5.83 -4.55 -1.21
C VAL A 284 -4.91 -5.39 -2.10
N SER A 285 -3.73 -5.70 -1.59
CA SER A 285 -2.69 -6.41 -2.33
C SER A 285 -2.79 -7.92 -2.19
N SER A 286 -1.95 -8.64 -2.94
CA SER A 286 -1.77 -10.11 -2.88
C SER A 286 -1.17 -10.63 -1.56
N ARG A 287 -0.88 -9.76 -0.59
CA ARG A 287 -0.61 -10.16 0.80
C ARG A 287 -1.80 -10.91 1.40
N GLU A 288 -3.01 -10.58 0.96
CA GLU A 288 -4.24 -11.19 1.43
C GLU A 288 -4.64 -12.39 0.58
N GLN A 289 -5.34 -13.33 1.23
CA GLN A 289 -5.82 -14.54 0.58
C GLN A 289 -6.91 -14.20 -0.46
N LYS A 290 -6.98 -15.04 -1.49
CA LYS A 290 -7.93 -14.97 -2.59
C LYS A 290 -9.37 -14.73 -2.13
N HIS A 291 -9.89 -15.55 -1.20
CA HIS A 291 -11.28 -15.44 -0.75
C HIS A 291 -11.58 -14.10 -0.07
N PHE A 292 -10.64 -13.57 0.72
CA PHE A 292 -10.79 -12.25 1.35
C PHE A 292 -10.81 -11.14 0.29
N ARG A 293 -9.89 -11.19 -0.67
CA ARG A 293 -9.81 -10.19 -1.75
C ARG A 293 -11.07 -10.18 -2.59
N ASP A 294 -11.58 -11.35 -3.00
CA ASP A 294 -12.80 -11.49 -3.81
C ASP A 294 -14.07 -11.02 -3.07
N GLY A 295 -14.07 -11.11 -1.73
CA GLY A 295 -15.15 -10.57 -0.90
C GLY A 295 -15.06 -9.04 -0.72
N ILE A 296 -13.87 -8.53 -0.38
CA ILE A 296 -13.73 -7.12 0.01
C ILE A 296 -13.84 -6.14 -1.16
N VAL A 297 -13.53 -6.56 -2.40
CA VAL A 297 -13.75 -5.73 -3.60
C VAL A 297 -15.23 -5.46 -3.85
N LYS A 298 -16.12 -6.34 -3.41
CA LYS A 298 -17.58 -6.16 -3.50
C LYS A 298 -18.14 -5.22 -2.43
N ILE A 299 -17.29 -4.79 -1.48
CA ILE A 299 -17.69 -4.00 -0.31
C ILE A 299 -16.99 -2.64 -0.29
N ALA A 300 -15.66 -2.62 -0.26
CA ALA A 300 -14.90 -1.41 0.06
C ALA A 300 -13.67 -1.18 -0.82
N ALA A 301 -12.97 -2.23 -1.25
CA ALA A 301 -11.74 -2.08 -2.04
C ALA A 301 -12.04 -1.64 -3.47
N THR A 302 -11.20 -0.76 -4.01
CA THR A 302 -11.35 -0.18 -5.36
C THR A 302 -10.14 -0.43 -6.24
N LYS A 303 -9.07 -1.01 -5.67
CA LYS A 303 -7.85 -1.37 -6.39
C LYS A 303 -7.27 -2.65 -5.82
N VAL A 304 -6.86 -3.56 -6.69
CA VAL A 304 -6.20 -4.81 -6.30
C VAL A 304 -5.00 -5.10 -7.21
N SER A 305 -3.98 -5.73 -6.65
CA SER A 305 -2.83 -6.19 -7.43
C SER A 305 -3.14 -7.53 -8.12
N ALA A 306 -2.59 -7.76 -9.29
CA ALA A 306 -2.76 -8.99 -10.05
C ALA A 306 -1.46 -9.41 -10.74
N GLY A 307 -1.21 -10.70 -10.90
CA GLY A 307 0.01 -11.22 -11.52
C GLY A 307 1.29 -10.85 -10.77
N VAL A 308 1.20 -10.74 -9.44
CA VAL A 308 2.27 -10.15 -8.59
C VAL A 308 3.47 -11.05 -8.50
N SER A 309 4.65 -10.48 -8.69
CA SER A 309 5.91 -11.00 -8.16
C SER A 309 6.54 -9.98 -7.19
N THR A 310 7.23 -10.48 -6.17
CA THR A 310 8.02 -9.68 -5.21
C THR A 310 9.52 -9.89 -5.37
N GLY A 311 9.93 -10.68 -6.37
CA GLY A 311 11.30 -10.84 -6.83
C GLY A 311 11.71 -9.77 -7.84
N ILE A 312 12.98 -9.76 -8.24
CA ILE A 312 13.55 -8.73 -9.10
C ILE A 312 13.69 -9.25 -10.54
N GLY A 313 12.79 -8.78 -11.44
CA GLY A 313 12.85 -9.13 -12.87
C GLY A 313 12.49 -10.58 -13.16
N ASP A 314 11.40 -11.06 -12.60
CA ASP A 314 10.96 -12.46 -12.69
C ASP A 314 9.51 -12.65 -13.21
N HIS A 315 8.88 -11.58 -13.73
CA HIS A 315 7.50 -11.68 -14.25
C HIS A 315 7.41 -12.62 -15.46
N GLU A 316 8.41 -12.60 -16.36
CA GLU A 316 8.42 -13.50 -17.49
C GLU A 316 8.42 -14.97 -17.06
N SER A 317 9.31 -15.35 -16.14
CA SER A 317 9.41 -16.71 -15.63
C SER A 317 8.13 -17.14 -14.93
N LYS A 318 7.55 -16.24 -14.13
CA LYS A 318 6.28 -16.47 -13.45
C LYS A 318 5.10 -16.64 -14.43
N TYR A 319 5.00 -15.79 -15.44
CA TYR A 319 3.88 -15.84 -16.40
C TYR A 319 4.01 -17.02 -17.36
N THR A 320 5.24 -17.47 -17.66
CA THR A 320 5.49 -18.64 -18.52
C THR A 320 5.56 -19.97 -17.78
N GLY A 321 5.53 -19.94 -16.43
CA GLY A 321 5.67 -21.14 -15.59
C GLY A 321 7.07 -21.75 -15.63
N LYS A 322 8.07 -21.02 -16.12
CA LYS A 322 9.47 -21.42 -16.08
C LYS A 322 10.03 -21.01 -14.74
N ASP A 323 10.38 -21.99 -13.91
CA ASP A 323 11.06 -21.73 -12.64
C ASP A 323 12.40 -21.03 -12.91
N SER A 324 12.54 -19.79 -12.44
CA SER A 324 13.78 -19.03 -12.60
C SER A 324 14.93 -19.57 -11.74
N GLY A 325 14.63 -20.48 -10.81
CA GLY A 325 15.63 -21.05 -9.89
C GLY A 325 16.19 -20.05 -8.87
N GLU A 326 15.81 -18.79 -8.94
CA GLU A 326 16.24 -17.71 -8.08
C GLU A 326 15.15 -17.39 -7.03
N SER A 327 14.87 -18.34 -6.12
CA SER A 327 14.12 -18.03 -4.91
C SER A 327 15.07 -17.39 -3.88
N GLY A 328 14.62 -16.36 -3.18
CA GLY A 328 15.36 -15.78 -2.07
C GLY A 328 15.74 -14.31 -2.21
N ASP A 329 15.08 -13.60 -3.12
CA ASP A 329 15.22 -12.14 -3.27
C ASP A 329 13.91 -11.38 -3.02
N GLU A 330 12.87 -12.10 -2.55
CA GLU A 330 11.55 -11.52 -2.32
C GLU A 330 11.52 -10.61 -1.08
N GLN A 331 10.74 -9.55 -1.16
CA GLN A 331 10.54 -8.64 -0.04
C GLN A 331 9.72 -9.28 1.10
N PHE A 332 8.72 -10.06 0.75
CA PHE A 332 7.81 -10.79 1.66
C PHE A 332 7.03 -11.86 0.89
N GLU A 333 6.44 -12.82 1.64
CA GLU A 333 5.58 -13.86 1.05
C GLU A 333 4.22 -13.29 0.61
N ILE A 334 3.79 -13.66 -0.59
CA ILE A 334 2.44 -13.39 -1.11
C ILE A 334 1.50 -14.56 -0.82
N SER A 335 0.21 -14.25 -0.57
CA SER A 335 -0.82 -15.27 -0.31
C SER A 335 -1.71 -15.56 -1.51
N ASP A 336 -1.84 -14.62 -2.44
CA ASP A 336 -2.62 -14.78 -3.66
C ASP A 336 -1.71 -14.65 -4.88
N GLY A 337 -1.31 -15.79 -5.42
CA GLY A 337 -0.41 -15.90 -6.57
C GLY A 337 -1.14 -15.97 -7.92
N ARG A 338 -2.43 -15.64 -8.00
CA ARG A 338 -3.22 -15.69 -9.24
C ARG A 338 -2.62 -14.82 -10.34
N SER A 339 -2.74 -15.31 -11.58
CA SER A 339 -2.47 -14.54 -12.79
C SER A 339 -3.41 -13.35 -12.94
N VAL A 340 -3.11 -12.45 -13.87
CA VAL A 340 -3.97 -11.31 -14.21
C VAL A 340 -5.34 -11.79 -14.68
N ASP A 341 -5.40 -12.77 -15.56
CA ASP A 341 -6.64 -13.33 -16.07
C ASP A 341 -7.51 -13.97 -14.98
N GLU A 342 -6.91 -14.74 -14.06
CA GLU A 342 -7.64 -15.35 -12.95
C GLU A 342 -8.25 -14.32 -12.00
N VAL A 343 -7.52 -13.23 -11.72
CA VAL A 343 -8.05 -12.13 -10.92
C VAL A 343 -9.16 -11.40 -11.68
N TYR A 344 -8.96 -11.11 -12.96
CA TYR A 344 -9.97 -10.48 -13.81
C TYR A 344 -11.27 -11.28 -13.86
N GLN A 345 -11.20 -12.59 -14.07
CA GLN A 345 -12.38 -13.47 -14.10
C GLN A 345 -13.10 -13.52 -12.74
N ALA A 346 -12.39 -13.39 -11.63
CA ALA A 346 -13.00 -13.36 -10.30
C ALA A 346 -13.73 -12.03 -9.97
N LEU A 347 -13.44 -10.97 -10.74
CA LEU A 347 -14.07 -9.65 -10.59
C LEU A 347 -15.33 -9.48 -11.46
N LEU A 348 -15.50 -10.30 -12.49
CA LEU A 348 -16.69 -10.34 -13.33
C LEU A 348 -17.85 -11.07 -12.66
#